data_3235d4b25e85c81bfeb193c0afc02f07
#
_entry.id   3235d4b25e85c81bfeb193c0afc02f07
#
_cell.length_a   1.000
_cell.length_b   1.000
_cell.length_c   1.000
_cell.angle_alpha   90.00
_cell.angle_beta   90.00
_cell.angle_gamma   90.00
#
_symmetry.space_group_name_H-M   'P 1'
#
loop_
_entity.id
_entity.type
_entity.pdbx_description
1 polymer ?
#
loop_
_entity_poly.entity_id
_entity_poly.type
_entity_poly.pdbx_seq_one_letter_code
_entity_poly.pdbx_strand_id
1 'polypeptide(L)'
;KPEVYAREILDHFSITQYFDVIVGANYKEGLVHKKEILQKAIELCGNPLTDDTGRRLVYMVGDRKYDVESGNELGCISIGVTYGYGTETELNDANAEYLCDDVDDIVMTLDLEEMLVRR
;
A
#
# COMPACT_ATOMS: atom_id res chain seq x y z
N LYS A 1 8.89 9.38 -1.33
CA LYS A 1 9.04 10.31 -2.47
C LYS A 1 8.19 11.55 -2.22
N PRO A 2 8.70 12.76 -2.48
CA PRO A 2 7.91 13.98 -2.36
C PRO A 2 6.68 13.93 -3.27
N GLU A 3 5.54 14.39 -2.74
CA GLU A 3 4.25 14.33 -3.45
C GLU A 3 4.29 15.06 -4.79
N VAL A 4 4.97 16.20 -4.87
CA VAL A 4 5.10 16.98 -6.11
C VAL A 4 5.71 16.13 -7.22
N TYR A 5 6.77 15.39 -6.91
CA TYR A 5 7.44 14.53 -7.90
C TYR A 5 6.60 13.30 -8.25
N ALA A 6 5.89 12.72 -7.28
CA ALA A 6 4.99 11.61 -7.57
C ALA A 6 3.90 12.03 -8.54
N ARG A 7 3.29 13.21 -8.34
CA ARG A 7 2.27 13.75 -9.24
C ARG A 7 2.82 14.02 -10.63
N GLU A 8 4.02 14.58 -10.73
CA GLU A 8 4.68 14.84 -12.02
C GLU A 8 4.92 13.54 -12.81
N ILE A 9 5.37 12.49 -12.15
CA ILE A 9 5.60 11.18 -12.78
C ILE A 9 4.28 10.59 -13.29
N LEU A 10 3.24 10.59 -12.48
CA LEU A 10 1.93 10.05 -12.87
C LEU A 10 1.34 10.85 -14.04
N ASP A 11 1.46 12.17 -14.03
CA ASP A 11 1.00 13.04 -15.11
C ASP A 11 1.79 12.78 -16.40
N HIS A 12 3.10 12.59 -16.28
CA HIS A 12 3.96 12.28 -17.44
C HIS A 12 3.50 11.02 -18.17
N PHE A 13 3.11 10.00 -17.43
CA PHE A 13 2.60 8.74 -18.00
C PHE A 13 1.09 8.74 -18.26
N SER A 14 0.42 9.86 -18.01
CA SER A 14 -1.03 10.02 -18.23
C SER A 14 -1.88 9.00 -17.47
N ILE A 15 -1.48 8.68 -16.24
CA ILE A 15 -2.16 7.69 -15.39
C ILE A 15 -2.71 8.27 -14.09
N THR A 16 -2.59 9.59 -13.87
CA THR A 16 -3.07 10.26 -12.65
C THR A 16 -4.56 9.98 -12.40
N GLN A 17 -5.38 9.90 -13.45
CA GLN A 17 -6.81 9.69 -13.35
C GLN A 17 -7.21 8.34 -12.74
N TYR A 18 -6.30 7.38 -12.68
CA TYR A 18 -6.57 6.07 -12.10
C TYR A 18 -6.38 6.02 -10.58
N PHE A 19 -5.96 7.13 -9.98
CA PHE A 19 -5.73 7.22 -8.53
C PHE A 19 -6.76 8.14 -7.89
N ASP A 20 -7.45 7.64 -6.88
CA ASP A 20 -8.45 8.43 -6.14
C ASP A 20 -7.79 9.49 -5.27
N VAL A 21 -6.67 9.15 -4.63
CA VAL A 21 -5.85 10.07 -3.85
C VAL A 21 -4.38 9.83 -4.15
N ILE A 22 -3.57 10.87 -4.03
CA ILE A 22 -2.12 10.81 -4.21
C ILE A 22 -1.50 11.52 -3.02
N VAL A 23 -0.73 10.80 -2.21
CA VAL A 23 -0.06 11.34 -1.03
C VAL A 23 1.41 10.96 -1.08
N GLY A 24 2.28 11.94 -0.92
CA GLY A 24 3.71 11.73 -0.82
C GLY A 24 4.29 12.53 0.33
N ALA A 25 5.59 12.47 0.49
CA ALA A 25 6.28 13.25 1.52
C ALA A 25 6.06 14.75 1.30
N ASN A 26 5.81 15.47 2.39
CA ASN A 26 5.65 16.91 2.39
C ASN A 26 6.36 17.48 3.62
N TYR A 27 7.55 17.99 3.42
CA TYR A 27 8.39 18.50 4.51
C TYR A 27 7.80 19.75 5.20
N LYS A 28 7.05 20.56 4.46
CA LYS A 28 6.41 21.76 5.02
C LYS A 28 5.31 21.40 6.02
N GLU A 29 4.63 20.28 5.79
CA GLU A 29 3.58 19.77 6.69
C GLU A 29 4.11 18.78 7.72
N GLY A 30 5.42 18.49 7.70
CA GLY A 30 6.02 17.50 8.59
C GLY A 30 5.69 16.06 8.22
N LEU A 31 5.19 15.83 7.01
CA LEU A 31 4.76 14.51 6.55
C LEU A 31 5.93 13.80 5.87
N VAL A 32 6.74 13.08 6.64
CA VAL A 32 8.01 12.50 6.15
C VAL A 32 8.12 10.99 6.36
N HIS A 33 7.40 10.42 7.33
CA HIS A 33 7.46 8.99 7.62
C HIS A 33 6.39 8.21 6.86
N LYS A 34 6.76 7.01 6.39
CA LYS A 34 5.87 6.15 5.59
C LYS A 34 4.52 5.91 6.27
N LYS A 35 4.52 5.62 7.55
CA LYS A 35 3.29 5.35 8.31
C LYS A 35 2.34 6.55 8.28
N GLU A 36 2.86 7.75 8.48
CA GLU A 36 2.06 8.99 8.48
C GLU A 36 1.51 9.30 7.10
N ILE A 37 2.31 9.05 6.05
CA ILE A 37 1.88 9.24 4.66
C ILE A 37 0.75 8.26 4.33
N LEU A 38 0.90 7.00 4.69
CA LEU A 38 -0.13 5.98 4.49
C LEU A 38 -1.39 6.31 5.28
N GLN A 39 -1.25 6.72 6.53
CA GLN A 39 -2.38 7.11 7.36
C GLN A 39 -3.18 8.26 6.73
N LYS A 40 -2.50 9.28 6.21
CA LYS A 40 -3.14 10.39 5.52
C LYS A 40 -3.90 9.90 4.28
N ALA A 41 -3.30 9.01 3.48
CA ALA A 41 -3.98 8.45 2.31
C ALA A 41 -5.26 7.70 2.70
N ILE A 42 -5.21 6.90 3.76
CA ILE A 42 -6.37 6.18 4.28
C ILE A 42 -7.46 7.14 4.75
N GLU A 43 -7.09 8.19 5.47
CA GLU A 43 -8.03 9.21 5.94
C GLU A 43 -8.72 9.93 4.77
N LEU A 44 -7.96 10.28 3.73
CA LEU A 44 -8.53 10.93 2.54
C LEU A 44 -9.47 10.01 1.77
N CYS A 45 -9.34 8.70 1.93
CA CYS A 45 -10.27 7.72 1.37
C CYS A 45 -11.47 7.43 2.27
N GLY A 46 -11.62 8.13 3.39
CA GLY A 46 -12.75 7.97 4.32
C GLY A 46 -12.53 6.95 5.43
N ASN A 47 -11.28 6.62 5.75
CA ASN A 47 -10.91 5.63 6.78
C ASN A 47 -11.52 4.23 6.56
N PRO A 48 -11.37 3.62 5.37
CA PRO A 48 -12.01 2.34 5.08
C PRO A 48 -11.21 1.14 5.59
N LEU A 49 -10.64 1.19 6.81
CA LEU A 49 -9.77 0.12 7.32
C LEU A 49 -10.49 -1.20 7.50
N THR A 50 -11.69 -1.15 8.09
CA THR A 50 -12.50 -2.34 8.32
C THR A 50 -13.96 -2.06 8.02
N ASP A 51 -14.70 -3.11 7.69
CA ASP A 51 -16.16 -3.05 7.59
C ASP A 51 -16.81 -3.31 8.97
N ASP A 52 -18.14 -3.36 9.02
CA ASP A 52 -18.91 -3.56 10.25
C ASP A 52 -18.65 -4.93 10.89
N THR A 53 -18.15 -5.89 10.13
CA THR A 53 -17.83 -7.24 10.63
C THR A 53 -16.39 -7.37 11.13
N GLY A 54 -15.58 -6.31 11.00
CA GLY A 54 -14.18 -6.34 11.34
C GLY A 54 -13.27 -6.83 10.21
N ARG A 55 -13.82 -7.04 9.01
CA ARG A 55 -13.02 -7.42 7.84
C ARG A 55 -12.14 -6.27 7.43
N ARG A 56 -10.85 -6.56 7.22
CA ARG A 56 -9.89 -5.56 6.72
C ARG A 56 -10.12 -5.31 5.23
N LEU A 57 -10.17 -4.02 4.85
CA LEU A 57 -10.51 -3.58 3.49
C LEU A 57 -9.37 -2.91 2.74
N VAL A 58 -8.25 -2.62 3.42
CA VAL A 58 -7.14 -1.88 2.84
C VAL A 58 -5.94 -2.81 2.63
N TYR A 59 -5.39 -2.75 1.42
CA TYR A 59 -4.19 -3.48 1.05
C TYR A 59 -3.05 -2.48 0.89
N MET A 60 -1.91 -2.75 1.55
CA MET A 60 -0.68 -2.01 1.35
C MET A 60 0.25 -2.84 0.49
N VAL A 61 0.55 -2.34 -0.69
CA VAL A 61 1.45 -3.02 -1.64
C VAL A 61 2.74 -2.24 -1.74
N GLY A 62 3.87 -2.90 -1.53
CA GLY A 62 5.16 -2.23 -1.62
C GLY A 62 6.33 -3.19 -1.75
N ASP A 63 7.49 -2.64 -2.08
CA ASP A 63 8.71 -3.41 -2.38
C ASP A 63 9.76 -3.33 -1.26
N ARG A 64 9.49 -2.58 -0.20
CA ARG A 64 10.43 -2.42 0.91
C ARG A 64 9.77 -2.74 2.24
N LYS A 65 10.61 -3.09 3.23
CA LYS A 65 10.16 -3.37 4.60
C LYS A 65 9.32 -2.23 5.20
N TYR A 66 9.64 -1.00 4.85
CA TYR A 66 8.93 0.19 5.35
C TYR A 66 7.46 0.19 4.94
N ASP A 67 7.16 -0.26 3.72
CA ASP A 67 5.79 -0.39 3.22
C ASP A 67 5.02 -1.46 4.00
N VAL A 68 5.66 -2.62 4.16
CA VAL A 68 5.07 -3.75 4.87
C VAL A 68 4.82 -3.43 6.35
N GLU A 69 5.83 -2.88 7.02
CA GLU A 69 5.74 -2.51 8.44
C GLU A 69 4.65 -1.47 8.68
N SER A 70 4.60 -0.43 7.85
CA SER A 70 3.59 0.62 7.96
C SER A 70 2.19 0.07 7.72
N GLY A 71 2.02 -0.77 6.72
CA GLY A 71 0.74 -1.43 6.46
C GLY A 71 0.28 -2.29 7.63
N ASN A 72 1.18 -3.11 8.18
CA ASN A 72 0.88 -3.96 9.33
C ASN A 72 0.50 -3.13 10.56
N GLU A 73 1.25 -2.06 10.85
CA GLU A 73 0.96 -1.19 12.00
C GLU A 73 -0.39 -0.51 11.92
N LEU A 74 -0.84 -0.16 10.71
CA LEU A 74 -2.12 0.51 10.50
C LEU A 74 -3.30 -0.44 10.30
N GLY A 75 -3.06 -1.75 10.33
CA GLY A 75 -4.14 -2.74 10.18
C GLY A 75 -4.49 -3.08 8.75
N CYS A 76 -3.61 -2.79 7.80
CA CYS A 76 -3.78 -3.18 6.41
C CYS A 76 -3.37 -4.64 6.19
N ILE A 77 -3.83 -5.22 5.10
CA ILE A 77 -3.31 -6.47 4.58
C ILE A 77 -2.05 -6.12 3.78
N SER A 78 -0.89 -6.62 4.21
CA SER A 78 0.37 -6.25 3.58
C SER A 78 0.79 -7.23 2.49
N ILE A 79 1.13 -6.68 1.33
CA ILE A 79 1.63 -7.43 0.18
C ILE A 79 3.01 -6.88 -0.18
N GLY A 80 4.03 -7.73 -0.03
CA GLY A 80 5.38 -7.42 -0.48
C GLY A 80 5.58 -7.89 -1.91
N VAL A 81 6.14 -7.03 -2.76
CA VAL A 81 6.45 -7.40 -4.14
C VAL A 81 7.96 -7.60 -4.30
N THR A 82 8.35 -8.72 -4.91
CA THR A 82 9.75 -9.13 -4.99
C THR A 82 10.47 -8.59 -6.22
N TYR A 83 9.74 -7.97 -7.14
CA TYR A 83 10.31 -7.41 -8.37
C TYR A 83 10.84 -5.98 -8.19
N GLY A 84 10.79 -5.42 -6.99
CA GLY A 84 11.32 -4.09 -6.66
C GLY A 84 12.70 -4.15 -6.02
N TYR A 85 12.99 -3.17 -5.17
CA TYR A 85 14.31 -3.02 -4.55
C TYR A 85 14.54 -3.92 -3.32
N GLY A 86 13.48 -4.28 -2.58
CA GLY A 86 13.60 -5.13 -1.40
C GLY A 86 13.77 -6.59 -1.75
N THR A 87 14.55 -7.32 -0.95
CA THR A 87 14.70 -8.76 -1.10
C THR A 87 13.51 -9.50 -0.50
N GLU A 88 13.30 -10.74 -0.92
CA GLU A 88 12.31 -11.62 -0.31
C GLU A 88 12.53 -11.76 1.20
N THR A 89 13.78 -11.91 1.62
CA THR A 89 14.15 -12.00 3.04
C THR A 89 13.74 -10.73 3.80
N GLU A 90 14.02 -9.55 3.26
CA GLU A 90 13.62 -8.29 3.88
C GLU A 90 12.10 -8.23 4.09
N LEU A 91 11.34 -8.62 3.08
CA LEU A 91 9.87 -8.57 3.12
C LEU A 91 9.29 -9.62 4.08
N ASN A 92 9.84 -10.81 4.10
CA ASN A 92 9.46 -11.86 5.05
C ASN A 92 9.76 -11.45 6.49
N ASP A 93 10.93 -10.89 6.74
CA ASP A 93 11.33 -10.44 8.08
C ASP A 93 10.45 -9.30 8.58
N ALA A 94 9.90 -8.50 7.67
CA ALA A 94 8.94 -7.45 7.99
C ALA A 94 7.51 -7.97 8.20
N ASN A 95 7.29 -9.28 8.05
CA ASN A 95 6.00 -9.96 8.21
C ASN A 95 4.96 -9.58 7.15
N ALA A 96 5.37 -9.55 5.88
CA ALA A 96 4.42 -9.42 4.78
C ALA A 96 3.44 -10.60 4.82
N GLU A 97 2.13 -10.31 4.75
CA GLU A 97 1.12 -11.38 4.72
C GLU A 97 1.18 -12.16 3.41
N TYR A 98 1.51 -11.50 2.32
CA TYR A 98 1.66 -12.10 1.00
C TYR A 98 2.94 -11.60 0.35
N LEU A 99 3.56 -12.47 -0.45
CA LEU A 99 4.66 -12.12 -1.35
C LEU A 99 4.20 -12.38 -2.78
N CYS A 100 4.36 -11.39 -3.64
CA CYS A 100 3.97 -11.47 -5.04
C CYS A 100 5.20 -11.20 -5.91
N ASP A 101 5.44 -12.08 -6.89
CA ASP A 101 6.61 -11.98 -7.77
C ASP A 101 6.33 -11.13 -9.01
N ASP A 102 5.06 -10.90 -9.34
CA ASP A 102 4.63 -10.07 -10.46
C ASP A 102 3.26 -9.44 -10.20
N VAL A 103 2.80 -8.62 -11.14
CA VAL A 103 1.50 -7.93 -11.03
C VAL A 103 0.32 -8.91 -11.05
N ASP A 104 0.43 -9.98 -11.85
CA ASP A 104 -0.64 -10.97 -11.93
C ASP A 104 -0.83 -11.68 -10.59
N ASP A 105 0.24 -11.94 -9.85
CA ASP A 105 0.18 -12.48 -8.49
C ASP A 105 -0.59 -11.56 -7.53
N ILE A 106 -0.44 -10.24 -7.68
CA ILE A 106 -1.20 -9.27 -6.88
C ILE A 106 -2.69 -9.43 -7.15
N VAL A 107 -3.09 -9.47 -8.41
CA VAL A 107 -4.49 -9.62 -8.80
C VAL A 107 -5.06 -10.93 -8.26
N MET A 108 -4.33 -12.02 -8.38
CA MET A 108 -4.74 -13.32 -7.84
C MET A 108 -4.89 -13.29 -6.32
N THR A 109 -4.00 -12.59 -5.62
CA THR A 109 -4.05 -12.45 -4.16
C THR A 109 -5.28 -11.66 -3.72
N LEU A 110 -5.60 -10.57 -4.41
CA LEU A 110 -6.80 -9.77 -4.13
C LEU A 110 -8.07 -10.60 -4.34
N ASP A 111 -8.13 -11.37 -5.42
CA ASP A 111 -9.26 -12.24 -5.70
C ASP A 111 -9.41 -13.35 -4.65
N LEU A 112 -8.30 -13.94 -4.21
CA LEU A 112 -8.29 -14.96 -3.18
C LEU A 112 -8.81 -14.41 -1.84
N GLU A 113 -8.35 -13.23 -1.42
CA GLU A 113 -8.80 -12.57 -0.20
C GLU A 113 -10.31 -12.30 -0.25
N GLU A 114 -10.81 -11.82 -1.37
CA GLU A 114 -12.23 -11.57 -1.55
C GLU A 114 -13.05 -12.86 -1.46
N MET A 115 -12.57 -13.95 -2.03
CA MET A 115 -13.22 -15.26 -1.95
C MET A 115 -13.27 -15.81 -0.53
N LEU A 116 -12.20 -15.67 0.26
CA LEU A 116 -12.13 -16.12 1.64
C LEU A 116 -13.14 -15.44 2.53
N VAL A 117 -13.51 -14.22 2.22
CA VAL A 117 -14.47 -13.44 3.01
C VAL A 117 -15.92 -13.74 2.67
N ARG A 118 -16.19 -14.20 1.46
CA ARG A 118 -17.56 -14.53 1.02
C ARG A 118 -18.07 -15.88 1.52
N ARG A 119 -17.27 -16.60 2.29
CA ARG A 119 -17.67 -17.90 2.84
C ARG A 119 -18.47 -17.76 4.12
#